data_5a983340d6f63508d5bd9393c4c4b05d
#
_entry.id   5a983340d6f63508d5bd9393c4c4b05d
#
_cell.length_a   1.000
_cell.length_b   1.000
_cell.length_c   1.000
_cell.angle_alpha   90.00
_cell.angle_beta   90.00
_cell.angle_gamma   90.00
#
_symmetry.space_group_name_H-M   'P 1'
#
loop_
_entity.id
_entity.type
_entity.pdbx_description
1 polymer ?
#
loop_
_entity_poly.entity_id
_entity_poly.type
_entity_poly.pdbx_seq_one_letter_code
_entity_poly.pdbx_strand_id
1 'polypeptide(L)'
;MIEAKAVSKSFDGFLALNHLDMTVPKGSIYGLVGPNGAGKSTILRHLCGVYRPDSGVITIEDQPVYENPAIKERMVVIPDDVYYYGSASVREMMKFYRGMYPTFSMERFEKLAEAFPEVDAKRPIRRMSKGMQKQAAFWLAMSCCPDYLLLDEPVDGLDPVMRRQVWSLLMGDVAERGTTVLVSSHNLRELEDVCDHVEIGRAHV
;
A
#
# COMPACT_ATOMS: atom_id res chain seq x y z
N MET A 1 -0.09 10.77 11.11
CA MET A 1 -1.32 10.07 11.53
C MET A 1 -2.31 10.14 10.39
N ILE A 2 -2.99 9.04 10.09
CA ILE A 2 -4.10 8.99 9.12
C ILE A 2 -5.39 8.87 9.92
N GLU A 3 -6.39 9.67 9.60
CA GLU A 3 -7.70 9.62 10.25
C GLU A 3 -8.82 9.54 9.22
N ALA A 4 -9.77 8.65 9.45
CA ALA A 4 -11.08 8.63 8.79
C ALA A 4 -12.14 8.83 9.84
N LYS A 5 -13.06 9.79 9.64
CA LYS A 5 -14.12 10.14 10.60
C LYS A 5 -15.49 10.07 9.93
N ALA A 6 -16.33 9.17 10.42
CA ALA A 6 -17.70 8.92 9.95
C ALA A 6 -17.81 8.74 8.43
N VAL A 7 -16.83 8.03 7.85
CA VAL A 7 -16.72 7.86 6.39
C VAL A 7 -17.77 6.88 5.89
N SER A 8 -18.60 7.34 4.95
CA SER A 8 -19.59 6.50 4.27
C SER A 8 -19.41 6.56 2.77
N LYS A 9 -19.63 5.43 2.11
CA LYS A 9 -19.58 5.30 0.65
C LYS A 9 -20.55 4.26 0.14
N SER A 10 -21.36 4.64 -0.86
CA SER A 10 -22.25 3.74 -1.58
C SER A 10 -21.87 3.68 -3.05
N PHE A 11 -22.08 2.52 -3.67
CA PHE A 11 -21.94 2.27 -5.11
C PHE A 11 -23.24 1.60 -5.59
N ASP A 12 -23.94 2.21 -6.51
CA ASP A 12 -25.18 1.68 -7.11
C ASP A 12 -26.19 1.12 -6.07
N GLY A 13 -26.33 1.84 -4.94
CA GLY A 13 -27.21 1.43 -3.85
C GLY A 13 -26.61 0.45 -2.84
N PHE A 14 -25.43 -0.09 -3.10
CA PHE A 14 -24.69 -0.93 -2.15
C PHE A 14 -23.84 -0.05 -1.23
N LEU A 15 -24.09 -0.13 0.09
CA LEU A 15 -23.35 0.62 1.10
C LEU A 15 -22.02 -0.12 1.40
N ALA A 16 -20.93 0.37 0.82
CA ALA A 16 -19.60 -0.24 0.95
C ALA A 16 -18.85 0.18 2.22
N LEU A 17 -19.07 1.42 2.69
CA LEU A 17 -18.56 1.93 3.97
C LEU A 17 -19.72 2.61 4.70
N ASN A 18 -19.85 2.34 5.99
CA ASN A 18 -20.95 2.85 6.82
C ASN A 18 -20.40 3.51 8.09
N HIS A 19 -20.32 4.84 8.10
CA HIS A 19 -19.83 5.67 9.22
C HIS A 19 -18.52 5.12 9.83
N LEU A 20 -17.56 4.73 8.95
CA LEU A 20 -16.30 4.16 9.38
C LEU A 20 -15.45 5.24 10.08
N ASP A 21 -15.02 4.92 11.30
CA ASP A 21 -14.00 5.65 12.03
C ASP A 21 -12.73 4.79 12.09
N MET A 22 -11.58 5.37 11.74
CA MET A 22 -10.28 4.68 11.77
C MET A 22 -9.18 5.68 12.08
N THR A 23 -8.21 5.27 12.88
CA THR A 23 -7.02 6.07 13.18
C THR A 23 -5.77 5.20 13.04
N VAL A 24 -4.89 5.58 12.11
CA VAL A 24 -3.59 4.91 11.90
C VAL A 24 -2.50 5.77 12.53
N PRO A 25 -1.82 5.30 13.59
CA PRO A 25 -0.70 6.01 14.19
C PRO A 25 0.45 6.21 13.21
N LYS A 26 1.17 7.32 13.35
CA LYS A 26 2.36 7.59 12.54
C LYS A 26 3.49 6.63 12.93
N GLY A 27 4.22 6.12 11.93
CA GLY A 27 5.38 5.25 12.15
C GLY A 27 5.00 3.89 12.73
N SER A 28 3.85 3.35 12.33
CA SER A 28 3.38 2.01 12.73
C SER A 28 3.00 1.17 11.52
N ILE A 29 2.92 -0.14 11.72
CA ILE A 29 2.27 -1.07 10.79
C ILE A 29 0.85 -1.33 11.28
N TYR A 30 -0.12 -0.92 10.50
CA TYR A 30 -1.54 -1.06 10.79
C TYR A 30 -2.19 -2.08 9.87
N GLY A 31 -2.76 -3.13 10.43
CA GLY A 31 -3.43 -4.21 9.71
C GLY A 31 -4.94 -3.99 9.63
N LEU A 32 -5.49 -4.03 8.43
CA LEU A 32 -6.93 -4.04 8.17
C LEU A 32 -7.35 -5.44 7.71
N VAL A 33 -7.98 -6.19 8.58
CA VAL A 33 -8.35 -7.59 8.35
C VAL A 33 -9.85 -7.71 8.10
N GLY A 34 -10.21 -8.59 7.18
CA GLY A 34 -11.62 -8.90 6.94
C GLY A 34 -11.83 -9.78 5.71
N PRO A 35 -12.99 -10.41 5.57
CA PRO A 35 -13.31 -11.21 4.40
C PRO A 35 -13.35 -10.37 3.12
N ASN A 36 -13.37 -11.04 1.97
CA ASN A 36 -13.60 -10.36 0.70
C ASN A 36 -14.98 -9.67 0.72
N GLY A 37 -15.03 -8.44 0.22
CA GLY A 37 -16.24 -7.60 0.28
C GLY A 37 -16.41 -6.79 1.57
N ALA A 38 -15.52 -6.92 2.57
CA ALA A 38 -15.59 -6.13 3.82
C ALA A 38 -15.24 -4.64 3.67
N GLY A 39 -15.00 -4.14 2.46
CA GLY A 39 -14.69 -2.73 2.24
C GLY A 39 -13.21 -2.35 2.33
N LYS A 40 -12.28 -3.30 2.56
CA LYS A 40 -10.83 -3.05 2.70
C LYS A 40 -10.24 -2.26 1.54
N SER A 41 -10.37 -2.76 0.33
CA SER A 41 -9.86 -2.06 -0.87
C SER A 41 -10.62 -0.74 -1.12
N THR A 42 -11.87 -0.64 -0.69
CA THR A 42 -12.65 0.60 -0.79
C THR A 42 -12.08 1.67 0.12
N ILE A 43 -11.83 1.37 1.41
CA ILE A 43 -11.23 2.36 2.31
C ILE A 43 -9.81 2.73 1.86
N LEU A 44 -8.98 1.77 1.39
CA LEU A 44 -7.65 2.07 0.85
C LEU A 44 -7.72 3.07 -0.32
N ARG A 45 -8.69 2.91 -1.24
CA ARG A 45 -8.89 3.85 -2.36
C ARG A 45 -9.35 5.23 -1.92
N HIS A 46 -10.05 5.34 -0.81
CA HIS A 46 -10.39 6.63 -0.20
C HIS A 46 -9.17 7.27 0.46
N LEU A 47 -8.38 6.47 1.20
CA LEU A 47 -7.15 6.93 1.86
C LEU A 47 -6.09 7.43 0.89
N CYS A 48 -6.03 6.89 -0.32
CA CYS A 48 -5.14 7.40 -1.38
C CYS A 48 -5.79 8.49 -2.26
N GLY A 49 -7.02 8.89 -1.93
CA GLY A 49 -7.73 9.96 -2.63
C GLY A 49 -8.15 9.61 -4.06
N VAL A 50 -8.36 8.32 -4.37
CA VAL A 50 -8.97 7.85 -5.63
C VAL A 50 -10.48 8.06 -5.59
N TYR A 51 -11.10 7.74 -4.43
CA TYR A 51 -12.52 7.97 -4.22
C TYR A 51 -12.75 9.13 -3.26
N ARG A 52 -13.78 9.93 -3.55
CA ARG A 52 -14.32 10.89 -2.62
C ARG A 52 -15.40 10.19 -1.77
N PRO A 53 -15.40 10.31 -0.44
CA PRO A 53 -16.48 9.79 0.40
C PRO A 53 -17.80 10.54 0.13
N ASP A 54 -18.91 9.86 0.33
CA ASP A 54 -20.25 10.47 0.23
C ASP A 54 -20.54 11.31 1.47
N SER A 55 -20.04 10.87 2.64
CA SER A 55 -20.02 11.64 3.89
C SER A 55 -18.80 11.30 4.72
N GLY A 56 -18.51 12.13 5.73
CA GLY A 56 -17.33 12.03 6.56
C GLY A 56 -16.10 12.69 5.92
N VAL A 57 -14.95 12.55 6.57
CA VAL A 57 -13.70 13.17 6.15
C VAL A 57 -12.53 12.22 6.36
N ILE A 58 -11.54 12.30 5.45
CA ILE A 58 -10.26 11.60 5.57
C ILE A 58 -9.15 12.64 5.55
N THR A 59 -8.29 12.57 6.57
CA THR A 59 -7.16 13.47 6.73
C THR A 59 -5.85 12.71 6.96
N ILE A 60 -4.76 13.29 6.52
CA ILE A 60 -3.40 12.91 6.87
C ILE A 60 -2.72 14.14 7.44
N GLU A 61 -2.21 14.05 8.69
CA GLU A 61 -1.63 15.20 9.41
C GLU A 61 -2.58 16.42 9.37
N ASP A 62 -3.87 16.18 9.67
CA ASP A 62 -4.95 17.17 9.68
C ASP A 62 -5.28 17.80 8.31
N GLN A 63 -4.67 17.35 7.24
CA GLN A 63 -4.93 17.82 5.89
C GLN A 63 -5.81 16.84 5.11
N PRO A 64 -6.82 17.31 4.36
CA PRO A 64 -7.65 16.43 3.54
C PRO A 64 -6.83 15.76 2.46
N VAL A 65 -7.09 14.46 2.22
CA VAL A 65 -6.34 13.66 1.23
C VAL A 65 -6.86 13.85 -0.19
N TYR A 66 -8.19 14.02 -0.33
CA TYR A 66 -8.81 14.14 -1.65
C TYR A 66 -8.33 15.42 -2.36
N GLU A 67 -7.87 15.28 -3.62
CA GLU A 67 -7.31 16.36 -4.43
C GLU A 67 -6.15 17.14 -3.77
N ASN A 68 -5.35 16.48 -2.94
CA ASN A 68 -4.18 17.06 -2.28
C ASN A 68 -2.87 16.46 -2.83
N PRO A 69 -2.23 17.08 -3.85
CA PRO A 69 -0.99 16.57 -4.42
C PRO A 69 0.16 16.46 -3.41
N ALA A 70 0.26 17.41 -2.47
CA ALA A 70 1.34 17.42 -1.47
C ALA A 70 1.31 16.19 -0.55
N ILE A 71 0.12 15.68 -0.22
CA ILE A 71 -0.03 14.42 0.52
C ILE A 71 0.29 13.24 -0.39
N LYS A 72 -0.18 13.26 -1.67
CA LYS A 72 0.01 12.15 -2.60
C LYS A 72 1.48 11.93 -2.99
N GLU A 73 2.29 12.97 -3.06
CA GLU A 73 3.74 12.88 -3.31
C GLU A 73 4.49 12.14 -2.18
N ARG A 74 3.90 12.05 -0.98
CA ARG A 74 4.46 11.37 0.19
C ARG A 74 3.89 9.97 0.40
N MET A 75 2.99 9.53 -0.48
CA MET A 75 2.24 8.28 -0.36
C MET A 75 2.47 7.39 -1.57
N VAL A 76 2.72 6.09 -1.32
CA VAL A 76 2.73 5.08 -2.37
C VAL A 76 1.69 4.00 -2.04
N VAL A 77 1.05 3.50 -3.09
CA VAL A 77 0.03 2.44 -2.99
C VAL A 77 0.47 1.25 -3.82
N ILE A 78 0.42 0.06 -3.24
CA ILE A 78 0.53 -1.21 -3.97
C ILE A 78 -0.86 -1.86 -3.93
N PRO A 79 -1.61 -1.87 -5.04
CA PRO A 79 -2.90 -2.54 -5.13
C PRO A 79 -2.71 -4.06 -5.22
N ASP A 80 -3.76 -4.83 -4.96
CA ASP A 80 -3.73 -6.29 -5.11
C ASP A 80 -3.38 -6.70 -6.55
N ASP A 81 -4.09 -6.16 -7.54
CA ASP A 81 -3.73 -6.30 -8.94
C ASP A 81 -2.84 -5.15 -9.39
N VAL A 82 -1.56 -5.45 -9.58
CA VAL A 82 -0.56 -4.48 -10.03
C VAL A 82 -0.64 -4.31 -11.53
N TYR A 83 -0.80 -3.09 -12.00
CA TYR A 83 -0.84 -2.77 -13.43
C TYR A 83 0.32 -1.86 -13.85
N TYR A 84 1.01 -2.26 -14.92
CA TYR A 84 2.08 -1.48 -15.54
C TYR A 84 1.84 -1.29 -17.03
N TYR A 85 2.44 -0.27 -17.62
CA TYR A 85 2.41 -0.07 -19.06
C TYR A 85 2.87 -1.33 -19.80
N GLY A 86 2.27 -1.61 -20.95
CA GLY A 86 2.36 -2.89 -21.64
C GLY A 86 3.74 -3.52 -21.82
N SER A 87 4.80 -2.75 -22.04
CA SER A 87 6.18 -3.24 -22.20
C SER A 87 7.13 -2.75 -21.11
N ALA A 88 6.63 -2.02 -20.09
CA ALA A 88 7.47 -1.40 -19.09
C ALA A 88 8.26 -2.43 -18.27
N SER A 89 9.56 -2.22 -18.17
CA SER A 89 10.47 -2.90 -17.27
C SER A 89 10.59 -2.17 -15.94
N VAL A 90 11.18 -2.80 -14.92
CA VAL A 90 11.45 -2.13 -13.64
C VAL A 90 12.30 -0.87 -13.83
N ARG A 91 13.29 -0.91 -14.75
CA ARG A 91 14.13 0.27 -15.05
C ARG A 91 13.37 1.42 -15.70
N GLU A 92 12.39 1.13 -16.54
CA GLU A 92 11.54 2.16 -17.14
C GLU A 92 10.56 2.74 -16.11
N MET A 93 9.96 1.88 -15.30
CA MET A 93 9.11 2.33 -14.20
C MET A 93 9.90 3.13 -13.15
N MET A 94 11.14 2.75 -12.84
CA MET A 94 12.03 3.53 -11.97
C MET A 94 12.18 4.97 -12.46
N LYS A 95 12.41 5.19 -13.76
CA LYS A 95 12.51 6.55 -14.32
C LYS A 95 11.21 7.34 -14.13
N PHE A 96 10.06 6.67 -14.32
CA PHE A 96 8.75 7.26 -14.11
C PHE A 96 8.52 7.64 -12.65
N TYR A 97 8.77 6.71 -11.71
CA TYR A 97 8.61 6.96 -10.28
C TYR A 97 9.56 8.06 -9.77
N ARG A 98 10.80 8.06 -10.25
CA ARG A 98 11.77 9.13 -9.94
C ARG A 98 11.30 10.51 -10.37
N GLY A 99 10.54 10.59 -11.46
CA GLY A 99 9.95 11.86 -11.94
C GLY A 99 8.73 12.30 -11.12
N MET A 100 8.05 11.36 -10.46
CA MET A 100 6.82 11.64 -9.70
C MET A 100 7.07 11.85 -8.20
N TYR A 101 8.05 11.12 -7.63
CA TYR A 101 8.32 11.12 -6.20
C TYR A 101 9.62 11.87 -5.89
N PRO A 102 9.55 13.06 -5.27
CA PRO A 102 10.74 13.85 -4.93
C PRO A 102 11.71 13.12 -4.00
N THR A 103 11.18 12.20 -3.18
CA THR A 103 11.94 11.39 -2.21
C THR A 103 12.56 10.13 -2.80
N PHE A 104 12.40 9.86 -4.12
CA PHE A 104 12.93 8.65 -4.74
C PHE A 104 14.47 8.55 -4.58
N SER A 105 14.94 7.44 -4.00
CA SER A 105 16.37 7.19 -3.76
C SER A 105 16.91 6.16 -4.77
N MET A 106 17.87 6.60 -5.59
CA MET A 106 18.61 5.70 -6.49
C MET A 106 19.49 4.72 -5.74
N GLU A 107 20.15 5.18 -4.65
CA GLU A 107 20.95 4.30 -3.79
C GLU A 107 20.11 3.16 -3.23
N ARG A 108 18.92 3.49 -2.72
CA ARG A 108 17.99 2.49 -2.21
C ARG A 108 17.47 1.56 -3.31
N PHE A 109 17.20 2.10 -4.49
CA PHE A 109 16.79 1.30 -5.65
C PHE A 109 17.85 0.24 -6.00
N GLU A 110 19.12 0.61 -6.03
CA GLU A 110 20.21 -0.34 -6.31
C GLU A 110 20.39 -1.37 -5.17
N LYS A 111 20.29 -0.94 -3.92
CA LYS A 111 20.38 -1.83 -2.75
C LYS A 111 19.22 -2.84 -2.70
N LEU A 112 18.00 -2.43 -3.02
CA LEU A 112 16.84 -3.32 -3.03
C LEU A 112 16.90 -4.38 -4.14
N ALA A 113 17.73 -4.20 -5.17
CA ALA A 113 17.95 -5.23 -6.17
C ALA A 113 18.43 -6.56 -5.55
N GLU A 114 19.23 -6.50 -4.49
CA GLU A 114 19.73 -7.69 -3.77
C GLU A 114 18.60 -8.43 -3.03
N ALA A 115 17.56 -7.69 -2.62
CA ALA A 115 16.40 -8.26 -1.96
C ALA A 115 15.43 -8.97 -2.91
N PHE A 116 15.48 -8.64 -4.21
CA PHE A 116 14.60 -9.21 -5.23
C PHE A 116 15.40 -9.84 -6.40
N PRO A 117 16.23 -10.86 -6.15
CA PRO A 117 17.20 -11.38 -7.13
C PRO A 117 16.54 -12.05 -8.33
N GLU A 118 15.30 -12.53 -8.21
CA GLU A 118 14.56 -13.17 -9.30
C GLU A 118 13.97 -12.16 -10.30
N VAL A 119 13.93 -10.88 -9.94
CA VAL A 119 13.34 -9.82 -10.77
C VAL A 119 14.38 -9.25 -11.71
N ASP A 120 14.34 -9.63 -12.97
CA ASP A 120 15.17 -8.99 -14.01
C ASP A 120 14.64 -7.58 -14.30
N ALA A 121 15.41 -6.58 -13.86
CA ALA A 121 15.04 -5.17 -14.00
C ALA A 121 14.88 -4.68 -15.45
N LYS A 122 15.35 -5.43 -16.44
CA LYS A 122 15.27 -5.10 -17.88
C LYS A 122 14.08 -5.80 -18.57
N ARG A 123 13.56 -6.87 -17.98
CA ARG A 123 12.46 -7.63 -18.54
C ARG A 123 11.13 -6.87 -18.35
N PRO A 124 10.19 -6.89 -19.33
CA PRO A 124 8.85 -6.36 -19.13
C PRO A 124 8.14 -6.99 -17.94
N ILE A 125 7.65 -6.17 -16.99
CA ILE A 125 7.05 -6.63 -15.73
C ILE A 125 5.86 -7.57 -16.01
N ARG A 126 5.02 -7.25 -16.96
CA ARG A 126 3.84 -8.08 -17.29
C ARG A 126 4.16 -9.49 -17.83
N ARG A 127 5.44 -9.77 -18.19
CA ARG A 127 5.92 -11.10 -18.58
C ARG A 127 6.47 -11.91 -17.40
N MET A 128 6.48 -11.34 -16.23
CA MET A 128 6.88 -11.99 -14.99
C MET A 128 5.71 -12.76 -14.37
N SER A 129 5.99 -13.71 -13.48
CA SER A 129 4.96 -14.34 -12.66
C SER A 129 4.28 -13.30 -11.76
N LYS A 130 3.07 -13.57 -11.26
CA LYS A 130 2.37 -12.66 -10.34
C LYS A 130 3.22 -12.32 -9.11
N GLY A 131 3.90 -13.30 -8.52
CA GLY A 131 4.82 -13.08 -7.40
C GLY A 131 5.98 -12.15 -7.76
N MET A 132 6.61 -12.33 -8.92
CA MET A 132 7.68 -11.43 -9.39
C MET A 132 7.15 -10.02 -9.69
N GLN A 133 5.92 -9.89 -10.19
CA GLN A 133 5.30 -8.56 -10.40
C GLN A 133 5.07 -7.84 -9.06
N LYS A 134 4.64 -8.55 -8.01
CA LYS A 134 4.53 -7.99 -6.65
C LYS A 134 5.89 -7.60 -6.10
N GLN A 135 6.93 -8.44 -6.28
CA GLN A 135 8.31 -8.08 -5.91
C GLN A 135 8.80 -6.81 -6.63
N ALA A 136 8.54 -6.68 -7.92
CA ALA A 136 8.85 -5.47 -8.69
C ALA A 136 8.09 -4.23 -8.14
N ALA A 137 6.84 -4.41 -7.72
CA ALA A 137 6.05 -3.35 -7.10
C ALA A 137 6.65 -2.89 -5.76
N PHE A 138 7.06 -3.82 -4.90
CA PHE A 138 7.76 -3.50 -3.66
C PHE A 138 9.08 -2.78 -3.92
N TRP A 139 9.89 -3.29 -4.84
CA TRP A 139 11.16 -2.67 -5.22
C TRP A 139 10.97 -1.20 -5.60
N LEU A 140 10.04 -0.90 -6.50
CA LEU A 140 9.74 0.45 -6.94
C LEU A 140 9.15 1.32 -5.81
N ALA A 141 8.15 0.81 -5.10
CA ALA A 141 7.45 1.53 -4.04
C ALA A 141 8.39 1.93 -2.88
N MET A 142 9.20 0.99 -2.39
CA MET A 142 10.13 1.26 -1.30
C MET A 142 11.28 2.18 -1.72
N SER A 143 11.65 2.19 -3.01
CA SER A 143 12.63 3.13 -3.55
C SER A 143 12.13 4.58 -3.56
N CYS A 144 10.81 4.80 -3.53
CA CYS A 144 10.22 6.13 -3.40
C CYS A 144 10.43 6.74 -2.01
N CYS A 145 10.84 5.95 -1.03
CA CYS A 145 11.01 6.40 0.36
C CYS A 145 9.76 7.12 0.90
N PRO A 146 8.55 6.56 0.78
CA PRO A 146 7.32 7.25 1.15
C PRO A 146 7.18 7.40 2.66
N ASP A 147 6.44 8.43 3.09
CA ASP A 147 6.01 8.56 4.49
C ASP A 147 4.83 7.63 4.80
N TYR A 148 3.99 7.36 3.79
CA TYR A 148 2.80 6.52 3.87
C TYR A 148 2.82 5.45 2.79
N LEU A 149 2.74 4.18 3.19
CA LEU A 149 2.70 3.04 2.28
C LEU A 149 1.42 2.24 2.50
N LEU A 150 0.54 2.24 1.49
CA LEU A 150 -0.74 1.55 1.54
C LEU A 150 -0.66 0.28 0.69
N LEU A 151 -0.98 -0.87 1.29
CA LEU A 151 -0.77 -2.19 0.69
C LEU A 151 -2.08 -2.98 0.69
N ASP A 152 -2.56 -3.35 -0.49
CA ASP A 152 -3.77 -4.19 -0.63
C ASP A 152 -3.37 -5.63 -0.94
N GLU A 153 -3.61 -6.57 0.00
CA GLU A 153 -3.25 -7.99 -0.08
C GLU A 153 -1.79 -8.21 -0.57
N PRO A 154 -0.78 -7.56 0.06
CA PRO A 154 0.55 -7.41 -0.55
C PRO A 154 1.35 -8.71 -0.66
N VAL A 155 1.13 -9.65 0.24
CA VAL A 155 1.90 -10.90 0.29
C VAL A 155 1.18 -12.08 -0.34
N ASP A 156 -0.01 -11.85 -0.86
CA ASP A 156 -0.78 -12.89 -1.55
C ASP A 156 -0.05 -13.33 -2.82
N GLY A 157 0.09 -14.66 -3.01
CA GLY A 157 0.83 -15.23 -4.13
C GLY A 157 2.36 -15.19 -4.01
N LEU A 158 2.93 -14.69 -2.91
CA LEU A 158 4.36 -14.82 -2.61
C LEU A 158 4.67 -16.14 -1.89
N ASP A 159 5.82 -16.73 -2.19
CA ASP A 159 6.32 -17.87 -1.42
C ASP A 159 6.69 -17.46 0.02
N PRO A 160 6.80 -18.42 0.96
CA PRO A 160 7.04 -18.11 2.37
C PRO A 160 8.37 -17.40 2.66
N VAL A 161 9.40 -17.59 1.83
CA VAL A 161 10.72 -16.93 2.01
C VAL A 161 10.60 -15.46 1.62
N MET A 162 10.04 -15.20 0.45
CA MET A 162 9.84 -13.84 -0.06
C MET A 162 8.86 -13.06 0.82
N ARG A 163 7.81 -13.71 1.35
CA ARG A 163 6.88 -13.09 2.29
C ARG A 163 7.60 -12.57 3.54
N ARG A 164 8.45 -13.41 4.17
CA ARG A 164 9.25 -12.97 5.34
C ARG A 164 10.19 -11.83 5.00
N GLN A 165 10.80 -11.87 3.82
CA GLN A 165 11.69 -10.80 3.37
C GLN A 165 10.96 -9.47 3.19
N VAL A 166 9.79 -9.47 2.57
CA VAL A 166 8.95 -8.27 2.44
C VAL A 166 8.59 -7.69 3.81
N TRP A 167 8.15 -8.53 4.75
CA TRP A 167 7.84 -8.07 6.11
C TRP A 167 9.07 -7.49 6.81
N SER A 168 10.23 -8.12 6.70
CA SER A 168 11.48 -7.60 7.27
C SER A 168 11.84 -6.22 6.70
N LEU A 169 11.68 -6.02 5.39
CA LEU A 169 11.93 -4.73 4.75
C LEU A 169 10.94 -3.66 5.24
N LEU A 170 9.65 -3.99 5.37
CA LEU A 170 8.63 -3.07 5.87
C LEU A 170 8.88 -2.67 7.32
N MET A 171 9.19 -3.64 8.19
CA MET A 171 9.56 -3.37 9.59
C MET A 171 10.82 -2.49 9.68
N GLY A 172 11.81 -2.73 8.83
CA GLY A 172 13.00 -1.89 8.72
C GLY A 172 12.65 -0.44 8.37
N ASP A 173 11.77 -0.22 7.39
CA ASP A 173 11.33 1.12 6.99
C ASP A 173 10.55 1.85 8.10
N VAL A 174 9.73 1.13 8.84
CA VAL A 174 9.03 1.70 10.00
C VAL A 174 10.03 2.10 11.08
N ALA A 175 10.97 1.21 11.43
CA ALA A 175 11.95 1.45 12.50
C ALA A 175 12.96 2.56 12.16
N GLU A 176 13.49 2.58 10.93
CA GLU A 176 14.58 3.48 10.54
C GLU A 176 14.09 4.82 9.99
N ARG A 177 12.94 4.82 9.32
CA ARG A 177 12.43 5.97 8.57
C ARG A 177 11.15 6.56 9.16
N GLY A 178 10.48 5.85 10.07
CA GLY A 178 9.18 6.24 10.60
C GLY A 178 8.06 6.16 9.56
N THR A 179 8.23 5.33 8.51
CA THR A 179 7.19 5.10 7.51
C THR A 179 5.92 4.55 8.18
N THR A 180 4.77 5.09 7.82
CA THR A 180 3.48 4.56 8.27
C THR A 180 2.98 3.59 7.22
N VAL A 181 2.75 2.34 7.62
CA VAL A 181 2.31 1.27 6.72
C VAL A 181 0.90 0.83 7.07
N LEU A 182 0.00 0.85 6.09
CA LEU A 182 -1.34 0.27 6.20
C LEU A 182 -1.44 -0.94 5.29
N VAL A 183 -1.79 -2.08 5.85
CA VAL A 183 -1.88 -3.36 5.12
C VAL A 183 -3.29 -3.91 5.20
N SER A 184 -3.92 -4.23 4.07
CA SER A 184 -5.11 -5.05 4.06
C SER A 184 -4.76 -6.53 3.91
N SER A 185 -5.46 -7.41 4.61
CA SER A 185 -5.40 -8.86 4.40
C SER A 185 -6.73 -9.53 4.76
N HIS A 186 -7.00 -10.66 4.13
CA HIS A 186 -8.07 -11.57 4.55
C HIS A 186 -7.59 -12.62 5.58
N ASN A 187 -6.29 -12.65 5.87
CA ASN A 187 -5.66 -13.61 6.78
C ASN A 187 -5.09 -12.91 8.02
N LEU A 188 -5.80 -13.01 9.15
CA LEU A 188 -5.40 -12.42 10.42
C LEU A 188 -4.02 -12.91 10.88
N ARG A 189 -3.71 -14.21 10.73
CA ARG A 189 -2.44 -14.79 11.20
C ARG A 189 -1.21 -14.19 10.53
N GLU A 190 -1.36 -13.68 9.31
CA GLU A 190 -0.26 -13.03 8.60
C GLU A 190 0.10 -11.67 9.19
N LEU A 191 -0.85 -11.01 9.85
CA LEU A 191 -0.69 -9.66 10.39
C LEU A 191 -0.40 -9.64 11.89
N GLU A 192 -0.80 -10.68 12.64
CA GLU A 192 -0.63 -10.75 14.10
C GLU A 192 0.83 -10.60 14.54
N ASP A 193 1.77 -11.14 13.76
CA ASP A 193 3.20 -11.13 14.10
C ASP A 193 3.94 -9.86 13.65
N VAL A 194 3.32 -9.03 12.81
CA VAL A 194 4.01 -7.90 12.14
C VAL A 194 3.33 -6.55 12.34
N CYS A 195 2.06 -6.51 12.72
CA CYS A 195 1.31 -5.28 12.92
C CYS A 195 1.34 -4.81 14.37
N ASP A 196 1.53 -3.50 14.57
CA ASP A 196 1.39 -2.85 15.89
C ASP A 196 -0.07 -2.74 16.29
N HIS A 197 -0.96 -2.62 15.29
CA HIS A 197 -2.40 -2.48 15.45
C HIS A 197 -3.12 -3.30 14.39
N VAL A 198 -4.22 -3.95 14.76
CA VAL A 198 -5.09 -4.69 13.84
C VAL A 198 -6.53 -4.26 14.04
N GLU A 199 -7.18 -3.85 12.96
CA GLU A 199 -8.60 -3.56 12.91
C GLU A 199 -9.32 -4.64 12.10
N ILE A 200 -10.42 -5.16 12.64
CA ILE A 200 -11.22 -6.19 11.99
C ILE A 200 -12.40 -5.52 11.30
N GLY A 201 -12.32 -5.43 9.97
CA GLY A 201 -13.44 -5.00 9.14
C GLY A 201 -14.59 -6.02 9.20
N ARG A 202 -15.78 -5.59 9.59
CA ARG A 202 -16.98 -6.43 9.55
C ARG A 202 -17.56 -6.37 8.14
N ALA A 203 -17.78 -7.53 7.53
CA ALA A 203 -18.67 -7.59 6.37
C ALA A 203 -20.03 -7.02 6.79
N HIS A 204 -20.56 -6.10 6.01
CA HIS A 204 -21.90 -5.58 6.25
C HIS A 204 -22.91 -6.75 6.10
N VAL A 205 -23.55 -7.11 7.21
CA VAL A 205 -24.75 -7.94 7.22
C VAL A 205 -25.96 -7.04 7.08
#